data_8aa1fd1feb74795aa7a3798bfee09840
#
_entry.id   8aa1fd1feb74795aa7a3798bfee09840
#
_cell.length_a   1.000
_cell.length_b   1.000
_cell.length_c   1.000
_cell.angle_alpha   90.00
_cell.angle_beta   90.00
_cell.angle_gamma   90.00
#
_symmetry.space_group_name_H-M   'P 1'
#
loop_
_entity.id
_entity.type
_entity.pdbx_description
1 polymer ?
#
loop_
_entity_poly.entity_id
_entity_poly.type
_entity_poly.pdbx_seq_one_letter_code
_entity_poly.pdbx_strand_id
1 'polypeptide(L)'
;MSRFDPLKVGVMPASRTDEVIAALDGVFPGIEAVESVVACGLSSLNPIIHVPGCILNAGRIEYAQGDFHFYTEGFTDCVARLLDAMGYESDIAAHGIGGAVETDSIKEAIAGDPNFAKITGPANLKNRYYSEDIPFGIATWAKLARLIGVPTPVMDSLVSLGGVLLESDCGEGGRSMAELGIEDMDLEALRAYLIEG
;
A
#
# COMPACT_ATOMS: atom_id res chain seq x y z
N MET A 1 -0.09 -10.20 21.66
CA MET A 1 -0.71 -10.13 20.34
C MET A 1 -1.17 -8.69 20.20
N SER A 2 -0.45 -7.87 19.47
CA SER A 2 -0.86 -6.48 19.20
C SER A 2 -2.13 -6.54 18.33
N ARG A 3 -3.22 -5.99 18.84
CA ARG A 3 -4.46 -5.88 18.12
C ARG A 3 -4.32 -4.67 17.20
N PHE A 4 -4.26 -4.89 15.89
CA PHE A 4 -4.50 -3.81 14.94
C PHE A 4 -5.98 -3.46 15.07
N ASP A 5 -6.28 -2.38 15.74
CA ASP A 5 -7.63 -1.92 15.99
C ASP A 5 -7.79 -0.54 15.32
N PRO A 6 -8.76 -0.35 14.47
CA PRO A 6 -9.73 -1.33 13.96
C PRO A 6 -9.24 -2.08 12.70
N LEU A 7 -9.74 -3.29 12.48
CA LEU A 7 -9.57 -4.01 11.21
C LEU A 7 -10.54 -3.40 10.17
N LYS A 8 -9.99 -2.76 9.15
CA LYS A 8 -10.79 -2.17 8.06
C LYS A 8 -11.28 -3.24 7.09
N VAL A 9 -12.53 -3.15 6.66
CA VAL A 9 -13.17 -4.08 5.72
C VAL A 9 -13.83 -3.29 4.60
N GLY A 10 -13.40 -3.53 3.36
CA GLY A 10 -14.08 -3.07 2.14
C GLY A 10 -14.88 -4.22 1.53
N VAL A 11 -16.09 -3.93 1.08
CA VAL A 11 -17.01 -4.91 0.49
C VAL A 11 -17.25 -4.60 -0.99
N MET A 12 -17.40 -5.63 -1.81
CA MET A 12 -17.76 -5.50 -3.22
C MET A 12 -19.02 -6.37 -3.51
N PRO A 13 -20.12 -5.79 -3.98
CA PRO A 13 -20.38 -4.35 -4.08
C PRO A 13 -20.57 -3.70 -2.71
N ALA A 14 -20.25 -2.42 -2.59
CA ALA A 14 -20.34 -1.68 -1.33
C ALA A 14 -21.77 -1.55 -0.80
N SER A 15 -22.78 -1.67 -1.66
CA SER A 15 -24.20 -1.74 -1.26
C SER A 15 -24.53 -2.89 -0.29
N ARG A 16 -23.66 -3.92 -0.20
CA ARG A 16 -23.81 -5.04 0.73
C ARG A 16 -23.00 -4.92 2.01
N THR A 17 -22.39 -3.78 2.27
CA THR A 17 -21.49 -3.57 3.42
C THR A 17 -22.15 -3.93 4.75
N ASP A 18 -23.35 -3.42 5.02
CA ASP A 18 -24.05 -3.66 6.29
C ASP A 18 -24.34 -5.16 6.53
N GLU A 19 -24.73 -5.87 5.46
CA GLU A 19 -24.98 -7.33 5.52
C GLU A 19 -23.70 -8.10 5.88
N VAL A 20 -22.59 -7.76 5.20
CA VAL A 20 -21.30 -8.45 5.40
C VAL A 20 -20.71 -8.14 6.79
N ILE A 21 -20.76 -6.88 7.22
CA ILE A 21 -20.30 -6.49 8.57
C ILE A 21 -21.10 -7.22 9.64
N ALA A 22 -22.42 -7.27 9.52
CA ALA A 22 -23.26 -8.00 10.47
C ALA A 22 -22.94 -9.51 10.53
N ALA A 23 -22.58 -10.12 9.39
CA ALA A 23 -22.17 -11.52 9.33
C ALA A 23 -20.78 -11.78 9.96
N LEU A 24 -19.88 -10.80 9.90
CA LEU A 24 -18.51 -10.93 10.39
C LEU A 24 -18.34 -10.53 11.86
N ASP A 25 -19.25 -9.75 12.44
CA ASP A 25 -19.12 -9.19 13.80
C ASP A 25 -18.90 -10.27 14.88
N GLY A 26 -19.52 -11.45 14.73
CA GLY A 26 -19.34 -12.58 15.64
C GLY A 26 -17.96 -13.28 15.54
N VAL A 27 -17.22 -13.05 14.44
CA VAL A 27 -15.92 -13.69 14.17
C VAL A 27 -14.77 -12.70 14.36
N PHE A 28 -14.97 -11.47 13.94
CA PHE A 28 -13.99 -10.38 14.02
C PHE A 28 -14.57 -9.15 14.72
N PRO A 29 -14.70 -9.18 16.06
CA PRO A 29 -15.27 -8.06 16.79
C PRO A 29 -14.43 -6.80 16.66
N GLY A 30 -15.07 -5.67 16.37
CA GLY A 30 -14.43 -4.37 16.22
C GLY A 30 -13.89 -4.11 14.81
N ILE A 31 -14.47 -4.75 13.78
CA ILE A 31 -14.21 -4.39 12.38
C ILE A 31 -14.86 -3.05 12.04
N GLU A 32 -14.22 -2.28 11.17
CA GLU A 32 -14.75 -1.03 10.60
C GLU A 32 -14.96 -1.18 9.10
N ALA A 33 -16.14 -0.77 8.64
CA ALA A 33 -16.40 -0.66 7.22
C ALA A 33 -15.66 0.55 6.63
N VAL A 34 -15.10 0.38 5.44
CA VAL A 34 -14.64 1.47 4.59
C VAL A 34 -15.50 1.53 3.32
N GLU A 35 -15.41 2.62 2.57
CA GLU A 35 -16.33 2.95 1.48
C GLU A 35 -16.34 1.92 0.35
N SER A 36 -15.21 1.26 0.11
CA SER A 36 -15.09 0.24 -0.95
C SER A 36 -13.89 -0.68 -0.75
N VAL A 37 -13.83 -1.77 -1.51
CA VAL A 37 -12.64 -2.65 -1.56
C VAL A 37 -11.40 -1.93 -2.04
N VAL A 38 -11.54 -0.93 -2.90
CA VAL A 38 -10.42 -0.12 -3.40
C VAL A 38 -9.89 0.79 -2.30
N ALA A 39 -10.77 1.48 -1.56
CA ALA A 39 -10.37 2.28 -0.40
C ALA A 39 -9.66 1.41 0.66
N CYS A 40 -10.17 0.20 0.91
CA CYS A 40 -9.52 -0.77 1.79
C CYS A 40 -8.12 -1.16 1.28
N GLY A 41 -7.98 -1.46 -0.01
CA GLY A 41 -6.70 -1.81 -0.63
C GLY A 41 -5.66 -0.69 -0.56
N LEU A 42 -6.05 0.54 -0.90
CA LEU A 42 -5.20 1.72 -0.85
C LEU A 42 -4.80 2.12 0.58
N SER A 43 -5.55 1.71 1.59
CA SER A 43 -5.21 1.94 3.00
C SER A 43 -4.14 0.99 3.55
N SER A 44 -3.63 0.05 2.73
CA SER A 44 -2.56 -0.86 3.15
C SER A 44 -1.24 -0.11 3.34
N LEU A 45 -0.69 -0.17 4.56
CA LEU A 45 0.57 0.49 4.88
C LEU A 45 1.81 -0.28 4.36
N ASN A 46 1.69 -1.57 4.05
CA ASN A 46 2.85 -2.38 3.68
C ASN A 46 3.62 -1.83 2.46
N PRO A 47 2.99 -1.56 1.30
CA PRO A 47 3.72 -1.01 0.16
C PRO A 47 4.28 0.39 0.44
N ILE A 48 3.56 1.21 1.22
CA ILE A 48 4.00 2.57 1.58
C ILE A 48 5.26 2.52 2.45
N ILE A 49 5.32 1.58 3.39
CA ILE A 49 6.43 1.45 4.33
C ILE A 49 7.61 0.69 3.70
N HIS A 50 7.35 -0.47 3.11
CA HIS A 50 8.41 -1.38 2.68
C HIS A 50 9.17 -0.88 1.47
N VAL A 51 8.47 -0.38 0.45
CA VAL A 51 9.11 -0.05 -0.83
C VAL A 51 10.12 1.10 -0.70
N PRO A 52 9.77 2.28 -0.15
CA PRO A 52 10.75 3.34 0.06
C PRO A 52 11.88 2.91 1.00
N GLY A 53 11.53 2.21 2.09
CA GLY A 53 12.50 1.69 3.06
C GLY A 53 13.52 0.77 2.41
N CYS A 54 13.08 -0.14 1.54
CA CYS A 54 13.94 -1.07 0.83
C CYS A 54 14.77 -0.38 -0.27
N ILE A 55 14.16 0.45 -1.11
CA ILE A 55 14.87 1.10 -2.22
C ILE A 55 15.95 2.04 -1.70
N LEU A 56 15.67 2.87 -0.69
CA LEU A 56 16.66 3.78 -0.12
C LEU A 56 17.74 3.08 0.72
N ASN A 57 17.50 1.84 1.15
CA ASN A 57 18.48 1.03 1.86
C ASN A 57 19.04 -0.12 0.99
N ALA A 58 18.84 -0.14 -0.32
CA ALA A 58 19.22 -1.26 -1.18
C ALA A 58 20.71 -1.64 -1.02
N GLY A 59 21.63 -0.68 -1.10
CA GLY A 59 23.07 -0.94 -0.88
C GLY A 59 23.40 -1.39 0.54
N ARG A 60 22.67 -0.92 1.55
CA ARG A 60 22.82 -1.42 2.93
C ARG A 60 22.34 -2.85 3.06
N ILE A 61 21.21 -3.19 2.43
CA ILE A 61 20.64 -4.55 2.43
C ILE A 61 21.65 -5.53 1.81
N GLU A 62 22.21 -5.20 0.66
CA GLU A 62 23.22 -6.05 0.00
C GLU A 62 24.47 -6.23 0.84
N TYR A 63 24.98 -5.14 1.46
CA TYR A 63 26.19 -5.16 2.26
C TYR A 63 26.00 -5.87 3.61
N ALA A 64 24.94 -5.50 4.34
CA ALA A 64 24.69 -5.98 5.69
C ALA A 64 23.98 -7.34 5.74
N GLN A 65 23.35 -7.78 4.65
CA GLN A 65 22.66 -9.07 4.56
C GLN A 65 21.66 -9.33 5.71
N GLY A 66 20.94 -8.28 6.12
CA GLY A 66 19.97 -8.33 7.20
C GLY A 66 20.52 -7.94 8.59
N ASP A 67 21.83 -7.71 8.74
CA ASP A 67 22.43 -7.31 10.02
C ASP A 67 22.27 -5.81 10.30
N PHE A 68 21.03 -5.37 10.37
CA PHE A 68 20.61 -4.05 10.85
C PHE A 68 19.11 -4.06 11.18
N HIS A 69 18.68 -3.13 12.03
CA HIS A 69 17.28 -2.98 12.37
C HIS A 69 16.56 -2.11 11.32
N PHE A 70 15.67 -2.74 10.55
CA PHE A 70 15.06 -2.12 9.37
C PHE A 70 14.34 -0.82 9.69
N TYR A 71 13.47 -0.84 10.71
CA TYR A 71 12.62 0.30 11.03
C TYR A 71 13.27 1.36 11.92
N THR A 72 14.29 1.03 12.70
CA THR A 72 14.97 1.99 13.56
C THR A 72 16.22 2.60 12.92
N GLU A 73 16.97 1.81 12.18
CA GLU A 73 18.19 2.27 11.52
C GLU A 73 17.99 2.63 10.05
N GLY A 74 17.05 1.93 9.37
CA GLY A 74 16.74 2.15 7.95
C GLY A 74 15.78 3.32 7.73
N PHE A 75 14.97 3.71 8.71
CA PHE A 75 13.95 4.76 8.58
C PHE A 75 14.45 6.11 9.10
N THR A 76 15.40 6.66 8.38
CA THR A 76 15.93 8.02 8.61
C THR A 76 14.92 9.10 8.21
N ASP A 77 15.20 10.37 8.51
CA ASP A 77 14.31 11.49 8.14
C ASP A 77 14.11 11.62 6.63
N CYS A 78 15.08 11.24 5.79
CA CYS A 78 14.89 11.26 4.35
C CYS A 78 13.97 10.12 3.87
N VAL A 79 14.02 8.95 4.48
CA VAL A 79 13.08 7.86 4.22
C VAL A 79 11.68 8.26 4.66
N ALA A 80 11.55 8.86 5.86
CA ALA A 80 10.26 9.34 6.37
C ALA A 80 9.57 10.32 5.41
N ARG A 81 10.31 11.31 4.87
CA ARG A 81 9.75 12.23 3.88
C ARG A 81 9.23 11.53 2.61
N LEU A 82 9.86 10.44 2.20
CA LEU A 82 9.40 9.68 1.05
C LEU A 82 8.15 8.85 1.37
N LEU A 83 8.08 8.30 2.60
CA LEU A 83 6.86 7.65 3.10
C LEU A 83 5.66 8.59 3.12
N ASP A 84 5.86 9.81 3.63
CA ASP A 84 4.80 10.82 3.70
C ASP A 84 4.34 11.23 2.28
N ALA A 85 5.27 11.38 1.34
CA ALA A 85 4.95 11.69 -0.06
C ALA A 85 4.17 10.57 -0.74
N MET A 86 4.51 9.30 -0.49
CA MET A 86 3.75 8.15 -0.99
C MET A 86 2.37 8.03 -0.35
N GLY A 87 2.28 8.27 0.96
CA GLY A 87 1.01 8.32 1.67
C GLY A 87 0.07 9.34 1.05
N TYR A 88 0.58 10.55 0.77
CA TYR A 88 -0.18 11.60 0.11
C TYR A 88 -0.69 11.20 -1.29
N GLU A 89 0.11 10.55 -2.12
CA GLU A 89 -0.33 10.04 -3.44
C GLU A 89 -1.42 8.97 -3.29
N SER A 90 -1.29 8.08 -2.31
CA SER A 90 -2.31 7.06 -2.01
C SER A 90 -3.62 7.68 -1.53
N ASP A 91 -3.54 8.70 -0.66
CA ASP A 91 -4.71 9.43 -0.14
C ASP A 91 -5.47 10.15 -1.24
N ILE A 92 -4.76 10.83 -2.16
CA ILE A 92 -5.39 11.49 -3.31
C ILE A 92 -6.10 10.47 -4.20
N ALA A 93 -5.49 9.32 -4.45
CA ALA A 93 -6.12 8.26 -5.25
C ALA A 93 -7.36 7.70 -4.54
N ALA A 94 -7.29 7.47 -3.23
CA ALA A 94 -8.43 7.02 -2.43
C ALA A 94 -9.57 8.06 -2.42
N HIS A 95 -9.28 9.34 -2.20
CA HIS A 95 -10.25 10.43 -2.27
C HIS A 95 -10.90 10.55 -3.66
N GLY A 96 -10.12 10.38 -4.73
CA GLY A 96 -10.62 10.39 -6.10
C GLY A 96 -11.70 9.33 -6.33
N ILE A 97 -11.66 8.21 -5.60
CA ILE A 97 -12.63 7.10 -5.72
C ILE A 97 -13.77 7.21 -4.69
N GLY A 98 -13.66 8.11 -3.71
CA GLY A 98 -14.65 8.34 -2.66
C GLY A 98 -14.26 7.80 -1.29
N GLY A 99 -13.01 7.36 -1.11
CA GLY A 99 -12.46 6.97 0.17
C GLY A 99 -11.72 8.11 0.87
N ALA A 100 -11.58 8.02 2.18
CA ALA A 100 -10.70 8.87 2.96
C ALA A 100 -9.67 7.99 3.69
N VAL A 101 -8.40 8.30 3.52
CA VAL A 101 -7.31 7.69 4.29
C VAL A 101 -6.66 8.83 5.06
N GLU A 102 -6.81 8.83 6.39
CA GLU A 102 -6.05 9.73 7.25
C GLU A 102 -4.74 9.04 7.64
N THR A 103 -3.62 9.60 7.23
CA THR A 103 -2.30 9.15 7.67
C THR A 103 -1.71 10.16 8.64
N ASP A 104 -1.68 9.82 9.93
CA ASP A 104 -0.76 10.43 10.87
C ASP A 104 0.69 10.15 10.44
N SER A 105 1.66 10.87 10.99
CA SER A 105 3.08 10.63 10.68
C SER A 105 3.44 9.15 10.79
N ILE A 106 3.65 8.50 9.64
CA ILE A 106 3.97 7.06 9.55
C ILE A 106 5.24 6.75 10.35
N LYS A 107 6.21 7.68 10.35
CA LYS A 107 7.45 7.55 11.13
C LYS A 107 7.17 7.47 12.63
N GLU A 108 6.29 8.32 13.16
CA GLU A 108 5.97 8.34 14.59
C GLU A 108 5.23 7.06 15.00
N ALA A 109 4.31 6.59 14.18
CA ALA A 109 3.59 5.34 14.40
C ALA A 109 4.55 4.14 14.43
N ILE A 110 5.51 4.07 13.51
CA ILE A 110 6.52 3.00 13.46
C ILE A 110 7.49 3.09 14.62
N ALA A 111 8.01 4.29 14.92
CA ALA A 111 8.99 4.48 15.99
C ALA A 111 8.41 4.23 17.39
N GLY A 112 7.10 4.41 17.56
CA GLY A 112 6.39 4.19 18.82
C GLY A 112 6.07 2.71 19.12
N ASP A 113 6.12 1.83 18.13
CA ASP A 113 5.81 0.41 18.31
C ASP A 113 7.07 -0.43 18.57
N PRO A 114 7.24 -0.99 19.80
CA PRO A 114 8.41 -1.80 20.14
C PRO A 114 8.53 -3.10 19.33
N ASN A 115 7.48 -3.54 18.64
CA ASN A 115 7.55 -4.72 17.77
C ASN A 115 8.37 -4.41 16.52
N PHE A 116 8.26 -3.21 15.95
CA PHE A 116 9.08 -2.81 14.81
C PHE A 116 10.56 -2.65 15.14
N ALA A 117 10.89 -2.26 16.37
CA ALA A 117 12.28 -2.02 16.79
C ALA A 117 13.19 -3.24 16.67
N LYS A 118 12.63 -4.46 16.67
CA LYS A 118 13.38 -5.73 16.64
C LYS A 118 13.45 -6.36 15.25
N ILE A 119 12.76 -5.81 14.27
CA ILE A 119 12.72 -6.37 12.93
C ILE A 119 14.00 -6.02 12.19
N THR A 120 14.75 -7.05 11.80
CA THR A 120 15.97 -6.90 11.01
C THR A 120 15.67 -6.63 9.55
N GLY A 121 16.63 -6.07 8.83
CA GLY A 121 16.52 -5.83 7.40
C GLY A 121 16.38 -7.12 6.58
N PRO A 122 15.90 -7.02 5.33
CA PRO A 122 15.95 -8.15 4.41
C PRO A 122 17.40 -8.61 4.19
N ALA A 123 17.60 -9.92 4.05
CA ALA A 123 18.93 -10.48 3.79
C ALA A 123 19.46 -10.21 2.37
N ASN A 124 18.57 -9.89 1.43
CA ASN A 124 18.89 -9.56 0.04
C ASN A 124 17.71 -8.86 -0.65
N LEU A 125 17.90 -8.41 -1.89
CA LEU A 125 16.87 -7.73 -2.67
C LEU A 125 15.77 -8.67 -3.20
N LYS A 126 15.96 -9.99 -3.17
CA LYS A 126 14.93 -10.99 -3.55
C LYS A 126 13.99 -11.28 -2.38
N ASN A 127 13.49 -10.25 -1.74
CA ASN A 127 12.57 -10.32 -0.60
C ASN A 127 11.16 -9.90 -1.04
N ARG A 128 10.15 -10.38 -0.30
CA ARG A 128 8.74 -10.05 -0.55
C ARG A 128 8.44 -8.54 -0.59
N TYR A 129 9.19 -7.73 0.15
CA TYR A 129 9.07 -6.26 0.13
C TYR A 129 9.33 -5.66 -1.25
N TYR A 130 10.08 -6.37 -2.10
CA TYR A 130 10.26 -5.99 -3.49
C TYR A 130 9.33 -6.78 -4.42
N SER A 131 9.32 -8.13 -4.29
CA SER A 131 8.62 -9.01 -5.24
C SER A 131 7.11 -9.02 -5.11
N GLU A 132 6.57 -8.54 -3.98
CA GLU A 132 5.13 -8.42 -3.73
C GLU A 132 4.69 -6.96 -3.70
N ASP A 133 5.31 -6.13 -2.84
CA ASP A 133 4.82 -4.78 -2.56
C ASP A 133 5.06 -3.81 -3.72
N ILE A 134 6.06 -4.03 -4.59
CA ILE A 134 6.21 -3.22 -5.79
C ILE A 134 5.15 -3.60 -6.85
N PRO A 135 5.11 -4.83 -7.39
CA PRO A 135 4.19 -5.13 -8.48
C PRO A 135 2.71 -5.14 -8.04
N PHE A 136 2.36 -5.80 -6.93
CA PHE A 136 0.97 -5.93 -6.47
C PHE A 136 0.49 -4.79 -5.58
N GLY A 137 1.41 -3.99 -5.03
CA GLY A 137 1.15 -2.76 -4.31
C GLY A 137 1.25 -1.55 -5.22
N ILE A 138 2.39 -0.81 -5.14
CA ILE A 138 2.52 0.52 -5.74
C ILE A 138 2.36 0.57 -7.27
N ALA A 139 2.79 -0.46 -8.02
CA ALA A 139 2.60 -0.48 -9.47
C ALA A 139 1.12 -0.64 -9.85
N THR A 140 0.38 -1.49 -9.14
CA THR A 140 -1.08 -1.63 -9.31
C THR A 140 -1.80 -0.35 -8.91
N TRP A 141 -1.41 0.29 -7.81
CA TRP A 141 -1.99 1.57 -7.35
C TRP A 141 -1.73 2.71 -8.33
N ALA A 142 -0.51 2.82 -8.87
CA ALA A 142 -0.18 3.80 -9.89
C ALA A 142 -0.99 3.60 -11.20
N LYS A 143 -1.24 2.35 -11.60
CA LYS A 143 -2.12 2.05 -12.75
C LYS A 143 -3.56 2.50 -12.48
N LEU A 144 -4.07 2.21 -11.29
CA LEU A 144 -5.42 2.65 -10.88
C LEU A 144 -5.52 4.18 -10.82
N ALA A 145 -4.54 4.84 -10.20
CA ALA A 145 -4.49 6.29 -10.12
C ALA A 145 -4.47 6.94 -11.52
N ARG A 146 -3.71 6.36 -12.45
CA ARG A 146 -3.66 6.81 -13.85
C ARG A 146 -4.99 6.64 -14.55
N LEU A 147 -5.72 5.55 -14.31
CA LEU A 147 -7.06 5.32 -14.85
C LEU A 147 -8.05 6.45 -14.47
N ILE A 148 -7.95 6.93 -13.23
CA ILE A 148 -8.80 8.01 -12.69
C ILE A 148 -8.21 9.42 -12.85
N GLY A 149 -7.08 9.56 -13.58
CA GLY A 149 -6.45 10.84 -13.85
C GLY A 149 -5.64 11.46 -12.71
N VAL A 150 -5.27 10.66 -11.70
CA VAL A 150 -4.44 11.10 -10.55
C VAL A 150 -2.97 10.81 -10.83
N PRO A 151 -2.06 11.82 -10.86
CA PRO A 151 -0.64 11.59 -11.04
C PRO A 151 0.01 11.03 -9.76
N THR A 152 0.90 10.06 -9.93
CA THR A 152 1.64 9.41 -8.85
C THR A 152 3.15 9.39 -9.11
N PRO A 153 3.80 10.57 -9.22
CA PRO A 153 5.21 10.65 -9.64
C PRO A 153 6.18 9.96 -8.70
N VAL A 154 5.89 9.89 -7.40
CA VAL A 154 6.72 9.20 -6.42
C VAL A 154 6.59 7.69 -6.57
N MET A 155 5.37 7.16 -6.67
CA MET A 155 5.14 5.72 -6.92
C MET A 155 5.76 5.29 -8.24
N ASP A 156 5.55 6.03 -9.33
CA ASP A 156 6.13 5.74 -10.65
C ASP A 156 7.66 5.70 -10.62
N SER A 157 8.28 6.62 -9.87
CA SER A 157 9.74 6.65 -9.68
C SER A 157 10.24 5.43 -8.92
N LEU A 158 9.54 5.03 -7.86
CA LEU A 158 9.91 3.86 -7.06
C LEU A 158 9.70 2.54 -7.82
N VAL A 159 8.65 2.43 -8.64
CA VAL A 159 8.44 1.29 -9.54
C VAL A 159 9.60 1.18 -10.53
N SER A 160 10.01 2.31 -11.14
CA SER A 160 11.13 2.34 -12.09
C SER A 160 12.45 1.96 -11.42
N LEU A 161 12.76 2.51 -10.25
CA LEU A 161 13.96 2.16 -9.48
C LEU A 161 13.95 0.68 -9.05
N GLY A 162 12.80 0.18 -8.59
CA GLY A 162 12.63 -1.23 -8.25
C GLY A 162 12.92 -2.15 -9.43
N GLY A 163 12.44 -1.79 -10.62
CA GLY A 163 12.72 -2.53 -11.86
C GLY A 163 14.21 -2.63 -12.17
N VAL A 164 14.94 -1.51 -12.00
CA VAL A 164 16.42 -1.47 -12.20
C VAL A 164 17.12 -2.35 -11.16
N LEU A 165 16.77 -2.22 -9.87
CA LEU A 165 17.42 -2.97 -8.80
C LEU A 165 17.17 -4.48 -8.88
N LEU A 166 16.02 -4.91 -9.39
CA LEU A 166 15.63 -6.32 -9.48
C LEU A 166 15.90 -6.93 -10.85
N GLU A 167 16.40 -6.16 -11.81
CA GLU A 167 16.57 -6.58 -13.20
C GLU A 167 15.27 -7.17 -13.78
N SER A 168 14.13 -6.56 -13.46
CA SER A 168 12.78 -7.03 -13.83
C SER A 168 11.85 -5.88 -14.20
N ASP A 169 10.81 -6.18 -14.95
CA ASP A 169 9.74 -5.20 -15.21
C ASP A 169 8.71 -5.18 -14.08
N CYS A 170 8.99 -4.38 -13.06
CA CYS A 170 8.07 -4.20 -11.94
C CYS A 170 6.80 -3.44 -12.36
N GLY A 171 6.86 -2.65 -13.41
CA GLY A 171 5.72 -1.88 -13.91
C GLY A 171 4.67 -2.77 -14.58
N GLU A 172 5.09 -3.77 -15.33
CA GLU A 172 4.19 -4.73 -15.97
C GLU A 172 3.72 -5.82 -14.99
N GLY A 173 4.46 -6.02 -13.89
CA GLY A 173 4.05 -6.93 -12.82
C GLY A 173 2.78 -6.47 -12.10
N GLY A 174 2.20 -7.35 -11.29
CA GLY A 174 1.00 -7.08 -10.51
C GLY A 174 -0.29 -7.15 -11.34
N ARG A 175 -1.35 -6.51 -10.86
CA ARG A 175 -2.66 -6.53 -11.52
C ARG A 175 -2.75 -5.46 -12.58
N SER A 176 -3.21 -5.85 -13.78
CA SER A 176 -3.65 -4.90 -14.81
C SER A 176 -5.09 -4.46 -14.55
N MET A 177 -5.48 -3.33 -15.10
CA MET A 177 -6.86 -2.85 -15.02
C MET A 177 -7.82 -3.77 -15.78
N ALA A 178 -7.34 -4.45 -16.83
CA ALA A 178 -8.06 -5.49 -17.55
C ALA A 178 -8.37 -6.72 -16.69
N GLU A 179 -7.36 -7.23 -15.95
CA GLU A 179 -7.58 -8.35 -15.02
C GLU A 179 -8.55 -8.01 -13.89
N LEU A 180 -8.63 -6.73 -13.51
CA LEU A 180 -9.60 -6.23 -12.55
C LEU A 180 -10.98 -5.96 -13.18
N GLY A 181 -11.10 -6.02 -14.51
CA GLY A 181 -12.35 -5.77 -15.24
C GLY A 181 -12.77 -4.29 -15.25
N ILE A 182 -11.84 -3.36 -15.08
CA ILE A 182 -12.12 -1.93 -14.94
C ILE A 182 -11.40 -1.06 -15.97
N GLU A 183 -10.71 -1.63 -16.95
CA GLU A 183 -9.83 -0.90 -17.89
C GLU A 183 -10.54 0.16 -18.73
N ASP A 184 -11.82 -0.08 -19.06
CA ASP A 184 -12.64 0.80 -19.88
C ASP A 184 -13.54 1.75 -19.04
N MET A 185 -13.36 1.76 -17.71
CA MET A 185 -14.17 2.57 -16.81
C MET A 185 -13.55 3.95 -16.62
N ASP A 186 -14.35 4.99 -16.78
CA ASP A 186 -14.00 6.29 -16.21
C ASP A 186 -14.28 6.33 -14.69
N LEU A 187 -13.98 7.44 -14.04
CA LEU A 187 -14.15 7.59 -12.59
C LEU A 187 -15.60 7.39 -12.14
N GLU A 188 -16.57 7.87 -12.93
CA GLU A 188 -17.99 7.79 -12.60
C GLU A 188 -18.48 6.33 -12.71
N ALA A 189 -18.14 5.65 -13.80
CA ALA A 189 -18.42 4.23 -14.00
C ALA A 189 -17.78 3.35 -12.95
N LEU A 190 -16.52 3.63 -12.59
CA LEU A 190 -15.79 2.90 -11.53
C LEU A 190 -16.49 3.06 -10.18
N ARG A 191 -16.91 4.28 -9.80
CA ARG A 191 -17.64 4.51 -8.56
C ARG A 191 -18.98 3.76 -8.53
N ALA A 192 -19.74 3.79 -9.61
CA ALA A 192 -21.00 3.04 -9.73
C ALA A 192 -20.74 1.54 -9.59
N TYR A 193 -19.74 1.01 -10.28
CA TYR A 193 -19.36 -0.40 -10.20
C TYR A 193 -18.96 -0.83 -8.78
N LEU A 194 -18.19 -0.01 -8.07
CA LEU A 194 -17.79 -0.33 -6.69
C LEU A 194 -18.98 -0.35 -5.71
N ILE A 195 -20.06 0.42 -5.99
CA ILE A 195 -21.24 0.50 -5.13
C ILE A 195 -22.24 -0.60 -5.47
N GLU A 196 -22.50 -0.82 -6.75
CA GLU A 196 -23.63 -1.65 -7.23
C GLU A 196 -23.20 -3.05 -7.71
N GLY A 197 -21.96 -3.21 -8.16
CA GLY A 197 -21.39 -4.45 -8.72
C GLY A 197 -21.42 -4.51 -10.21
#